data_c2c9eff75568bbd96f1d63566a1a1d30
#
_entry.id   c2c9eff75568bbd96f1d63566a1a1d30
#
_cell.length_a   1.000
_cell.length_b   1.000
_cell.length_c   1.000
_cell.angle_alpha   90.00
_cell.angle_beta   90.00
_cell.angle_gamma   90.00
#
_symmetry.space_group_name_H-M   'P 1'
#
loop_
_entity.id
_entity.type
_entity.pdbx_description
1 polymer ?
#
loop_
_entity_poly.entity_id
_entity_poly.type
_entity_poly.pdbx_seq_one_letter_code
_entity_poly.pdbx_strand_id
1 'polypeptide(L)'
;LLHAEAAALVWTSGATESNNLAILGVMRFAPEPHRHVITARTEHKSVLDPCRQLEREGCQVTYLRPDIDGVVHPGQVAEALQAHTRLVSIMHVNNETGVVQDVGAIGRLCRERGVLLHVDAAQSAGKTPIDVEAQCIDLLSLTAHKLYGPKGIGALYVRRQPRIGLVPLMFGGGQEGGMRSGTLATHQIVGFGLACEIAALERGSDAERIESLRARLWNGLRELGDVLHNGHARQRIAHILNVSFGGVEGESLQAGLRELAVSSGAACNSATGEPSYVLRALGRNDALAQSSLRFGLGRFTSVADVEVALAAVKREVERLRRLSPASNEDWVTPGGDWAIGSAGSVTAGTWIRFALRLRGGRVTEARFRAYGCPHTLAAVGWLAEQARGKTLAELVGLGLEEVVRRHDIPAEKLGRLLIVQDALRDCREA
;
A
#
# COMPACT_ATOMS: atom_id res chain seq x y z
N LEU A 1 10.28 -25.32 -6.46
CA LEU A 1 9.61 -24.02 -6.58
C LEU A 1 10.44 -23.03 -7.41
N LEU A 2 11.79 -23.07 -7.29
CA LEU A 2 12.74 -22.14 -7.91
C LEU A 2 13.58 -22.78 -9.03
N HIS A 3 13.53 -24.08 -9.19
CA HIS A 3 14.45 -24.86 -10.03
C HIS A 3 15.94 -24.68 -9.64
N ALA A 4 16.20 -24.61 -8.32
CA ALA A 4 17.52 -24.37 -7.73
C ALA A 4 17.94 -25.54 -6.84
N GLU A 5 19.27 -25.72 -6.68
CA GLU A 5 19.83 -26.67 -5.71
C GLU A 5 19.57 -26.18 -4.27
N ALA A 6 19.29 -27.09 -3.36
CA ALA A 6 19.11 -26.77 -1.94
C ALA A 6 20.29 -26.03 -1.32
N ALA A 7 21.52 -26.38 -1.74
CA ALA A 7 22.75 -25.75 -1.25
C ALA A 7 22.94 -24.28 -1.72
N ALA A 8 22.09 -23.79 -2.64
CA ALA A 8 22.06 -22.38 -3.04
C ALA A 8 21.16 -21.51 -2.17
N LEU A 9 20.49 -22.09 -1.18
CA LEU A 9 19.62 -21.37 -0.24
C LEU A 9 20.41 -21.03 1.05
N VAL A 10 20.22 -19.80 1.51
CA VAL A 10 20.69 -19.28 2.81
C VAL A 10 19.46 -18.96 3.64
N TRP A 11 19.29 -19.63 4.78
CA TRP A 11 18.14 -19.43 5.65
C TRP A 11 18.23 -18.12 6.43
N THR A 12 17.15 -17.37 6.46
CA THR A 12 17.03 -16.06 7.11
C THR A 12 15.75 -16.01 7.96
N SER A 13 15.55 -14.93 8.69
CA SER A 13 14.31 -14.71 9.47
C SER A 13 13.12 -14.24 8.61
N GLY A 14 13.33 -13.92 7.34
CA GLY A 14 12.30 -13.46 6.41
C GLY A 14 12.88 -12.64 5.26
N ALA A 15 12.02 -12.22 4.31
CA ALA A 15 12.45 -11.46 3.14
C ALA A 15 13.17 -10.14 3.50
N THR A 16 12.84 -9.51 4.62
CA THR A 16 13.54 -8.28 5.06
C THR A 16 15.02 -8.56 5.32
N GLU A 17 15.35 -9.61 6.05
CA GLU A 17 16.75 -10.01 6.27
C GLU A 17 17.40 -10.44 4.95
N SER A 18 16.70 -11.21 4.11
CA SER A 18 17.20 -11.64 2.80
C SER A 18 17.54 -10.47 1.88
N ASN A 19 16.65 -9.46 1.78
CA ASN A 19 16.87 -8.26 0.99
C ASN A 19 18.09 -7.47 1.50
N ASN A 20 18.20 -7.28 2.83
CA ASN A 20 19.34 -6.60 3.43
C ASN A 20 20.64 -7.36 3.17
N LEU A 21 20.65 -8.68 3.34
CA LEU A 21 21.83 -9.52 3.09
C LEU A 21 22.26 -9.48 1.62
N ALA A 22 21.31 -9.55 0.70
CA ALA A 22 21.58 -9.47 -0.73
C ALA A 22 22.18 -8.10 -1.09
N ILE A 23 21.53 -7.00 -0.71
CA ILE A 23 21.90 -5.65 -1.15
C ILE A 23 23.17 -5.18 -0.42
N LEU A 24 23.17 -5.15 0.91
CA LEU A 24 24.32 -4.70 1.67
C LEU A 24 25.51 -5.65 1.54
N GLY A 25 25.24 -6.97 1.55
CA GLY A 25 26.28 -7.98 1.45
C GLY A 25 27.04 -7.94 0.12
N VAL A 26 26.33 -7.83 -1.01
CA VAL A 26 26.94 -7.70 -2.34
C VAL A 26 27.71 -6.40 -2.48
N MET A 27 27.11 -5.28 -2.08
CA MET A 27 27.71 -3.97 -2.29
C MET A 27 28.93 -3.72 -1.40
N ARG A 28 28.93 -4.21 -0.18
CA ARG A 28 30.10 -4.13 0.73
C ARG A 28 31.22 -5.10 0.35
N PHE A 29 30.91 -6.16 -0.38
CA PHE A 29 31.91 -7.08 -0.95
C PHE A 29 32.48 -6.56 -2.27
N ALA A 30 31.77 -5.67 -2.98
CA ALA A 30 32.19 -5.15 -4.28
C ALA A 30 33.50 -4.33 -4.14
N PRO A 31 34.53 -4.61 -4.98
CA PRO A 31 35.72 -3.77 -5.01
C PRO A 31 35.42 -2.41 -5.65
N GLU A 32 36.20 -1.40 -5.31
CA GLU A 32 36.20 -0.14 -6.05
C GLU A 32 36.59 -0.37 -7.52
N PRO A 33 36.00 0.31 -8.52
CA PRO A 33 35.02 1.40 -8.39
C PRO A 33 33.55 0.93 -8.45
N HIS A 34 33.26 -0.38 -8.35
CA HIS A 34 31.91 -0.95 -8.58
C HIS A 34 30.94 -0.66 -7.42
N ARG A 35 30.55 0.60 -7.27
CA ARG A 35 29.69 1.07 -6.16
C ARG A 35 28.40 1.73 -6.64
N HIS A 36 27.74 1.16 -7.65
CA HIS A 36 26.46 1.63 -8.14
C HIS A 36 25.38 0.54 -8.06
N VAL A 37 24.20 0.91 -7.57
CA VAL A 37 23.00 0.08 -7.49
C VAL A 37 21.86 0.73 -8.28
N ILE A 38 21.11 -0.09 -9.03
CA ILE A 38 19.86 0.32 -9.67
C ILE A 38 18.71 -0.38 -8.96
N THR A 39 17.69 0.37 -8.59
CA THR A 39 16.46 -0.16 -7.98
C THR A 39 15.24 0.65 -8.44
N ALA A 40 14.01 0.26 -8.04
CA ALA A 40 12.81 1.00 -8.39
C ALA A 40 12.26 1.81 -7.21
N ARG A 41 11.58 2.93 -7.48
CA ARG A 41 10.92 3.76 -6.45
C ARG A 41 9.77 3.05 -5.76
N THR A 42 9.25 1.99 -6.36
CA THR A 42 8.11 1.20 -5.87
C THR A 42 8.51 -0.05 -5.10
N GLU A 43 9.80 -0.22 -4.80
CA GLU A 43 10.30 -1.32 -3.98
C GLU A 43 9.77 -1.27 -2.55
N HIS A 44 9.77 -2.43 -1.87
CA HIS A 44 9.50 -2.47 -0.45
C HIS A 44 10.58 -1.73 0.35
N LYS A 45 10.24 -1.18 1.53
CA LYS A 45 11.20 -0.48 2.41
C LYS A 45 12.43 -1.31 2.75
N SER A 46 12.30 -2.64 2.85
CA SER A 46 13.45 -3.54 3.07
C SER A 46 14.46 -3.58 1.92
N VAL A 47 14.16 -2.96 0.77
CA VAL A 47 15.06 -2.70 -0.36
C VAL A 47 15.47 -1.23 -0.39
N LEU A 48 14.51 -0.31 -0.24
CA LEU A 48 14.79 1.13 -0.30
C LEU A 48 15.69 1.60 0.83
N ASP A 49 15.48 1.13 2.07
CA ASP A 49 16.25 1.59 3.22
C ASP A 49 17.70 1.09 3.22
N PRO A 50 18.01 -0.18 2.85
CA PRO A 50 19.38 -0.60 2.57
C PRO A 50 20.06 0.21 1.45
N CYS A 51 19.33 0.56 0.37
CA CYS A 51 19.87 1.42 -0.68
C CYS A 51 20.22 2.82 -0.14
N ARG A 52 19.35 3.43 0.67
CA ARG A 52 19.65 4.70 1.36
C ARG A 52 20.84 4.60 2.31
N GLN A 53 21.01 3.44 2.98
CA GLN A 53 22.18 3.20 3.81
C GLN A 53 23.45 3.14 2.96
N LEU A 54 23.41 2.50 1.79
CA LEU A 54 24.54 2.48 0.87
C LEU A 54 24.90 3.88 0.33
N GLU A 55 23.92 4.76 0.10
CA GLU A 55 24.18 6.17 -0.26
C GLU A 55 24.99 6.88 0.84
N ARG A 56 24.66 6.65 2.13
CA ARG A 56 25.43 7.18 3.27
C ARG A 56 26.85 6.58 3.34
N GLU A 57 27.04 5.38 2.82
CA GLU A 57 28.33 4.71 2.70
C GLU A 57 29.10 5.10 1.44
N GLY A 58 28.58 6.08 0.65
CA GLY A 58 29.23 6.61 -0.55
C GLY A 58 28.96 5.81 -1.83
N CYS A 59 27.97 4.91 -1.84
CA CYS A 59 27.52 4.26 -3.08
C CYS A 59 26.56 5.17 -3.86
N GLN A 60 26.61 5.07 -5.19
CA GLN A 60 25.60 5.69 -6.04
C GLN A 60 24.37 4.78 -6.13
N VAL A 61 23.16 5.35 -6.05
CA VAL A 61 21.91 4.60 -6.24
C VAL A 61 21.03 5.30 -7.27
N THR A 62 20.58 4.54 -8.26
CA THR A 62 19.58 5.00 -9.24
C THR A 62 18.22 4.39 -8.92
N TYR A 63 17.23 5.24 -8.63
CA TYR A 63 15.84 4.85 -8.35
C TYR A 63 14.98 5.04 -9.61
N LEU A 64 14.71 3.97 -10.33
CA LEU A 64 13.87 3.98 -11.52
C LEU A 64 12.42 4.35 -11.16
N ARG A 65 11.82 5.22 -11.95
CA ARG A 65 10.39 5.51 -11.85
C ARG A 65 9.64 4.56 -12.79
N PRO A 66 8.70 3.73 -12.29
CA PRO A 66 7.85 2.93 -13.17
C PRO A 66 6.96 3.83 -14.03
N ASP A 67 6.35 3.25 -15.06
CA ASP A 67 5.27 3.92 -15.80
C ASP A 67 4.00 4.07 -14.96
N ILE A 68 2.94 4.67 -15.55
CA ILE A 68 1.65 4.90 -14.88
C ILE A 68 0.94 3.60 -14.47
N ASP A 69 1.27 2.49 -15.11
CA ASP A 69 0.77 1.15 -14.84
C ASP A 69 1.65 0.38 -13.83
N GLY A 70 2.74 0.98 -13.37
CA GLY A 70 3.63 0.41 -12.36
C GLY A 70 4.69 -0.55 -12.91
N VAL A 71 4.92 -0.56 -14.23
CA VAL A 71 5.92 -1.41 -14.88
C VAL A 71 7.26 -0.68 -14.98
N VAL A 72 8.34 -1.35 -14.59
CA VAL A 72 9.72 -0.96 -14.88
C VAL A 72 10.16 -1.69 -16.15
N HIS A 73 10.36 -0.94 -17.22
CA HIS A 73 10.74 -1.51 -18.50
C HIS A 73 12.22 -1.87 -18.55
N PRO A 74 12.62 -3.01 -19.17
CA PRO A 74 14.04 -3.38 -19.32
C PRO A 74 14.89 -2.29 -19.98
N GLY A 75 14.32 -1.48 -20.89
CA GLY A 75 14.98 -0.33 -21.50
C GLY A 75 15.42 0.73 -20.48
N GLN A 76 14.60 1.01 -19.46
CA GLN A 76 14.97 1.95 -18.39
C GLN A 76 16.16 1.43 -17.57
N VAL A 77 16.22 0.11 -17.34
CA VAL A 77 17.37 -0.51 -16.68
C VAL A 77 18.61 -0.38 -17.57
N ALA A 78 18.48 -0.65 -18.89
CA ALA A 78 19.58 -0.55 -19.84
C ALA A 78 20.18 0.87 -19.89
N GLU A 79 19.34 1.89 -19.89
CA GLU A 79 19.74 3.30 -19.89
C GLU A 79 20.40 3.72 -18.57
N ALA A 80 20.00 3.12 -17.45
CA ALA A 80 20.54 3.43 -16.12
C ALA A 80 21.87 2.70 -15.83
N LEU A 81 22.21 1.65 -16.58
CA LEU A 81 23.44 0.88 -16.41
C LEU A 81 24.67 1.75 -16.69
N GLN A 82 25.63 1.71 -15.77
CA GLN A 82 26.92 2.41 -15.84
C GLN A 82 28.06 1.37 -15.77
N ALA A 83 29.27 1.76 -16.20
CA ALA A 83 30.44 0.88 -16.19
C ALA A 83 30.77 0.33 -14.78
N HIS A 84 30.39 1.07 -13.73
CA HIS A 84 30.60 0.70 -12.33
C HIS A 84 29.33 0.17 -11.64
N THR A 85 28.27 -0.15 -12.39
CA THR A 85 27.08 -0.80 -11.80
C THR A 85 27.41 -2.20 -11.34
N ARG A 86 27.10 -2.51 -10.08
CA ARG A 86 27.32 -3.82 -9.49
C ARG A 86 26.06 -4.63 -9.36
N LEU A 87 24.95 -3.99 -9.01
CA LEU A 87 23.71 -4.65 -8.64
C LEU A 87 22.49 -3.95 -9.25
N VAL A 88 21.58 -4.73 -9.81
CA VAL A 88 20.20 -4.33 -10.09
C VAL A 88 19.30 -5.08 -9.09
N SER A 89 18.44 -4.37 -8.35
CA SER A 89 17.51 -4.96 -7.39
C SER A 89 16.09 -4.54 -7.74
N ILE A 90 15.28 -5.47 -8.22
CA ILE A 90 13.90 -5.23 -8.67
C ILE A 90 12.98 -6.29 -8.07
N MET A 91 11.87 -5.88 -7.45
CA MET A 91 10.86 -6.82 -6.99
C MET A 91 10.15 -7.49 -8.18
N HIS A 92 9.85 -8.79 -8.04
CA HIS A 92 9.13 -9.50 -9.08
C HIS A 92 7.65 -9.11 -9.12
N VAL A 93 7.01 -8.99 -7.95
CA VAL A 93 5.61 -8.59 -7.83
C VAL A 93 5.46 -7.49 -6.79
N ASN A 94 4.84 -6.38 -7.20
CA ASN A 94 4.60 -5.27 -6.29
C ASN A 94 3.55 -5.63 -5.22
N ASN A 95 3.87 -5.37 -3.98
CA ASN A 95 3.04 -5.74 -2.82
C ASN A 95 1.78 -4.90 -2.63
N GLU A 96 1.68 -3.76 -3.29
CA GLU A 96 0.51 -2.88 -3.22
C GLU A 96 -0.39 -3.02 -4.45
N THR A 97 0.18 -3.03 -5.65
CA THR A 97 -0.56 -3.04 -6.92
C THR A 97 -0.72 -4.43 -7.54
N GLY A 98 0.14 -5.38 -7.16
CA GLY A 98 0.15 -6.72 -7.74
C GLY A 98 0.82 -6.81 -9.12
N VAL A 99 1.39 -5.72 -9.63
CA VAL A 99 2.07 -5.67 -10.93
C VAL A 99 3.28 -6.60 -10.95
N VAL A 100 3.42 -7.37 -12.01
CA VAL A 100 4.53 -8.32 -12.25
C VAL A 100 5.57 -7.65 -13.12
N GLN A 101 6.85 -7.64 -12.70
CA GLN A 101 7.96 -7.14 -13.50
C GLN A 101 8.56 -8.25 -14.37
N ASP A 102 9.03 -7.91 -15.57
CA ASP A 102 9.74 -8.86 -16.44
C ASP A 102 11.19 -9.04 -15.98
N VAL A 103 11.33 -9.75 -14.83
CA VAL A 103 12.66 -10.03 -14.26
C VAL A 103 13.51 -10.89 -15.16
N GLY A 104 12.92 -11.68 -16.06
CA GLY A 104 13.66 -12.49 -17.02
C GLY A 104 14.35 -11.64 -18.10
N ALA A 105 13.67 -10.65 -18.67
CA ALA A 105 14.29 -9.71 -19.62
C ALA A 105 15.36 -8.86 -18.92
N ILE A 106 15.08 -8.36 -17.70
CA ILE A 106 16.05 -7.62 -16.90
C ILE A 106 17.26 -8.51 -16.57
N GLY A 107 17.04 -9.77 -16.22
CA GLY A 107 18.11 -10.72 -15.88
C GLY A 107 19.05 -11.02 -17.06
N ARG A 108 18.51 -11.24 -18.24
CA ARG A 108 19.32 -11.40 -19.45
C ARG A 108 20.17 -10.16 -19.70
N LEU A 109 19.59 -8.96 -19.63
CA LEU A 109 20.33 -7.72 -19.79
C LEU A 109 21.45 -7.56 -18.74
N CYS A 110 21.17 -7.86 -17.48
CA CYS A 110 22.17 -7.80 -16.40
C CYS A 110 23.32 -8.79 -16.66
N ARG A 111 23.00 -10.02 -17.07
CA ARG A 111 23.98 -11.06 -17.36
C ARG A 111 24.90 -10.69 -18.53
N GLU A 112 24.37 -10.11 -19.61
CA GLU A 112 25.13 -9.59 -20.74
C GLU A 112 26.11 -8.48 -20.36
N ARG A 113 25.80 -7.72 -19.33
CA ARG A 113 26.62 -6.61 -18.83
C ARG A 113 27.49 -6.97 -17.62
N GLY A 114 27.47 -8.24 -17.18
CA GLY A 114 28.22 -8.69 -15.98
C GLY A 114 27.76 -8.09 -14.67
N VAL A 115 26.52 -7.60 -14.61
CA VAL A 115 25.86 -7.01 -13.44
C VAL A 115 25.02 -8.08 -12.74
N LEU A 116 24.99 -8.09 -11.41
CA LEU A 116 24.17 -9.02 -10.64
C LEU A 116 22.70 -8.56 -10.60
N LEU A 117 21.77 -9.53 -10.71
CA LEU A 117 20.35 -9.30 -10.49
C LEU A 117 19.90 -9.88 -9.16
N HIS A 118 19.40 -9.03 -8.26
CA HIS A 118 18.64 -9.41 -7.08
C HIS A 118 17.14 -9.21 -7.33
N VAL A 119 16.32 -10.19 -6.94
CA VAL A 119 14.86 -10.16 -7.06
C VAL A 119 14.21 -10.33 -5.69
N ASP A 120 13.41 -9.34 -5.26
CA ASP A 120 12.50 -9.54 -4.13
C ASP A 120 11.28 -10.34 -4.62
N ALA A 121 11.23 -11.62 -4.26
CA ALA A 121 10.14 -12.54 -4.62
C ALA A 121 9.15 -12.78 -3.46
N ALA A 122 9.12 -11.92 -2.45
CA ALA A 122 8.24 -12.10 -1.29
C ALA A 122 6.76 -12.19 -1.67
N GLN A 123 6.32 -11.53 -2.73
CA GLN A 123 4.93 -11.59 -3.20
C GLN A 123 4.70 -12.58 -4.34
N SER A 124 5.73 -12.99 -5.05
CA SER A 124 5.64 -13.85 -6.23
C SER A 124 5.86 -15.34 -5.94
N ALA A 125 6.71 -15.67 -4.97
CA ALA A 125 7.01 -17.05 -4.61
C ALA A 125 5.72 -17.83 -4.27
N GLY A 126 5.55 -18.99 -4.92
CA GLY A 126 4.37 -19.82 -4.79
C GLY A 126 3.10 -19.32 -5.50
N LYS A 127 3.13 -18.13 -6.13
CA LYS A 127 1.99 -17.54 -6.85
C LYS A 127 2.23 -17.40 -8.34
N THR A 128 3.48 -17.18 -8.76
CA THR A 128 3.89 -17.18 -10.16
C THR A 128 5.02 -18.18 -10.39
N PRO A 129 5.23 -18.68 -11.60
CA PRO A 129 6.41 -19.48 -11.93
C PRO A 129 7.70 -18.66 -11.73
N ILE A 130 8.68 -19.27 -11.09
CA ILE A 130 10.03 -18.73 -10.94
C ILE A 130 11.02 -19.83 -11.33
N ASP A 131 11.90 -19.51 -12.27
CA ASP A 131 13.04 -20.33 -12.65
C ASP A 131 14.28 -19.44 -12.64
N VAL A 132 15.11 -19.60 -11.62
CA VAL A 132 16.25 -18.69 -11.37
C VAL A 132 17.31 -18.76 -12.45
N GLU A 133 17.46 -19.90 -13.14
CA GLU A 133 18.39 -20.05 -14.25
C GLU A 133 17.85 -19.44 -15.55
N ALA A 134 16.63 -19.83 -15.94
CA ALA A 134 15.99 -19.32 -17.15
C ALA A 134 15.75 -17.80 -17.10
N GLN A 135 15.48 -17.25 -15.93
CA GLN A 135 15.29 -15.82 -15.70
C GLN A 135 16.59 -15.08 -15.37
N CYS A 136 17.73 -15.76 -15.37
CA CYS A 136 19.04 -15.17 -15.10
C CYS A 136 19.14 -14.44 -13.76
N ILE A 137 18.48 -14.96 -12.72
CA ILE A 137 18.46 -14.38 -11.36
C ILE A 137 19.71 -14.84 -10.60
N ASP A 138 20.39 -13.90 -9.97
CA ASP A 138 21.61 -14.16 -9.20
C ASP A 138 21.34 -14.29 -7.70
N LEU A 139 20.42 -13.47 -7.19
CA LEU A 139 19.96 -13.49 -5.81
C LEU A 139 18.43 -13.36 -5.78
N LEU A 140 17.77 -14.11 -4.90
CA LEU A 140 16.31 -14.03 -4.80
C LEU A 140 15.86 -14.19 -3.34
N SER A 141 15.08 -13.20 -2.87
CA SER A 141 14.57 -13.16 -1.50
C SER A 141 13.18 -13.77 -1.37
N LEU A 142 12.99 -14.61 -0.35
CA LEU A 142 11.77 -15.36 -0.08
C LEU A 142 11.33 -15.20 1.37
N THR A 143 10.02 -15.43 1.63
CA THR A 143 9.48 -15.54 2.99
C THR A 143 8.33 -16.54 3.04
N ALA A 144 8.30 -17.37 4.07
CA ALA A 144 7.32 -18.47 4.19
C ALA A 144 5.89 -17.95 4.42
N HIS A 145 5.71 -16.92 5.26
CA HIS A 145 4.37 -16.46 5.67
C HIS A 145 3.54 -15.82 4.53
N LYS A 146 4.14 -15.53 3.39
CA LYS A 146 3.42 -15.05 2.19
C LYS A 146 2.89 -16.17 1.29
N LEU A 147 3.26 -17.41 1.60
CA LEU A 147 2.78 -18.64 0.94
C LEU A 147 2.22 -19.66 1.96
N TYR A 148 1.58 -19.14 3.00
CA TYR A 148 0.89 -19.90 4.07
C TYR A 148 1.81 -20.74 4.96
N GLY A 149 3.12 -20.51 4.92
CA GLY A 149 4.12 -21.13 5.80
C GLY A 149 4.31 -20.36 7.10
N PRO A 150 5.24 -20.81 7.95
CA PRO A 150 5.52 -20.20 9.25
C PRO A 150 5.99 -18.75 9.15
N LYS A 151 5.62 -17.92 10.12
CA LYS A 151 6.23 -16.60 10.32
C LYS A 151 7.63 -16.77 10.92
N GLY A 152 8.53 -15.78 10.67
CA GLY A 152 9.86 -15.76 11.26
C GLY A 152 10.91 -16.59 10.50
N ILE A 153 10.58 -17.09 9.31
CA ILE A 153 11.51 -17.80 8.41
C ILE A 153 11.41 -17.28 6.99
N GLY A 154 12.55 -17.16 6.34
CA GLY A 154 12.72 -16.83 4.93
C GLY A 154 13.98 -17.49 4.37
N ALA A 155 14.28 -17.21 3.13
CA ALA A 155 15.50 -17.67 2.48
C ALA A 155 16.00 -16.64 1.46
N LEU A 156 17.30 -16.59 1.28
CA LEU A 156 17.98 -15.95 0.17
C LEU A 156 18.54 -17.05 -0.75
N TYR A 157 18.08 -17.11 -1.98
CA TYR A 157 18.80 -17.84 -3.01
C TYR A 157 20.04 -17.04 -3.41
N VAL A 158 21.18 -17.72 -3.50
CA VAL A 158 22.46 -17.15 -3.94
C VAL A 158 23.05 -18.07 -5.00
N ARG A 159 23.19 -17.57 -6.24
CA ARG A 159 23.79 -18.34 -7.32
C ARG A 159 25.19 -18.81 -6.97
N ARG A 160 25.46 -20.10 -7.18
CA ARG A 160 26.73 -20.73 -6.75
C ARG A 160 27.83 -20.61 -7.79
N GLN A 161 27.48 -20.56 -9.07
CA GLN A 161 28.48 -20.52 -10.18
C GLN A 161 28.07 -19.49 -11.23
N PRO A 162 28.99 -18.54 -11.54
CA PRO A 162 30.15 -18.19 -10.72
C PRO A 162 29.75 -17.71 -9.33
N ARG A 163 30.59 -18.00 -8.34
CA ARG A 163 30.31 -17.70 -6.92
C ARG A 163 30.11 -16.19 -6.70
N ILE A 164 29.08 -15.84 -5.99
CA ILE A 164 28.81 -14.46 -5.58
C ILE A 164 29.42 -14.22 -4.19
N GLY A 165 30.23 -13.18 -4.06
CA GLY A 165 30.77 -12.74 -2.78
C GLY A 165 29.74 -11.90 -2.02
N LEU A 166 29.56 -12.21 -0.75
CA LEU A 166 28.68 -11.50 0.19
C LEU A 166 29.43 -11.21 1.49
N VAL A 167 29.33 -9.99 2.00
CA VAL A 167 29.69 -9.69 3.40
C VAL A 167 28.49 -10.06 4.28
N PRO A 168 28.66 -10.94 5.28
CA PRO A 168 27.56 -11.30 6.16
C PRO A 168 27.11 -10.12 7.02
N LEU A 169 25.80 -10.08 7.34
CA LEU A 169 25.26 -9.10 8.29
C LEU A 169 25.34 -9.58 9.74
N MET A 170 25.41 -10.90 9.93
CA MET A 170 25.48 -11.55 11.24
C MET A 170 26.70 -12.46 11.29
N PHE A 171 27.58 -12.24 12.26
CA PHE A 171 28.80 -13.00 12.47
C PHE A 171 28.61 -14.01 13.60
N GLY A 172 29.38 -15.12 13.58
CA GLY A 172 29.30 -16.15 14.61
C GLY A 172 29.82 -17.50 14.13
N GLY A 173 29.09 -18.58 14.39
CA GLY A 173 29.53 -19.97 14.23
C GLY A 173 29.65 -20.47 12.78
N GLY A 174 29.56 -19.61 11.75
CA GLY A 174 29.82 -19.97 10.37
C GLY A 174 28.72 -20.77 9.67
N GLN A 175 27.51 -20.83 10.26
CA GLN A 175 26.37 -21.47 9.61
C GLN A 175 26.08 -20.82 8.23
N GLU A 176 25.37 -21.51 7.38
CA GLU A 176 25.05 -21.08 6.01
C GLU A 176 26.30 -20.70 5.19
N GLY A 177 27.38 -21.48 5.34
CA GLY A 177 28.64 -21.22 4.65
C GLY A 177 29.30 -19.90 5.03
N GLY A 178 29.03 -19.38 6.23
CA GLY A 178 29.50 -18.09 6.74
C GLY A 178 28.71 -16.88 6.26
N MET A 179 27.69 -17.07 5.44
CA MET A 179 26.85 -15.94 4.95
C MET A 179 25.82 -15.48 5.96
N ARG A 180 25.35 -16.38 6.86
CA ARG A 180 24.40 -16.04 7.91
C ARG A 180 24.62 -16.95 9.11
N SER A 181 25.27 -16.47 10.13
CA SER A 181 25.54 -17.21 11.37
C SER A 181 24.32 -17.28 12.27
N GLY A 182 24.26 -18.32 13.11
CA GLY A 182 23.21 -18.58 14.09
C GLY A 182 22.54 -19.93 13.87
N THR A 183 22.19 -20.61 14.97
CA THR A 183 21.52 -21.91 14.95
C THR A 183 20.24 -21.82 14.13
N LEU A 184 20.04 -22.78 13.22
CA LEU A 184 18.89 -22.79 12.31
C LEU A 184 17.61 -23.21 13.04
N ALA A 185 16.51 -22.53 12.72
CA ALA A 185 15.16 -22.86 13.17
C ALA A 185 14.60 -24.04 12.33
N THR A 186 15.09 -25.26 12.56
CA THR A 186 14.84 -26.43 11.70
C THR A 186 13.35 -26.74 11.52
N HIS A 187 12.54 -26.59 12.58
CA HIS A 187 11.08 -26.77 12.52
C HIS A 187 10.40 -25.78 11.56
N GLN A 188 10.85 -24.52 11.53
CA GLN A 188 10.33 -23.53 10.61
C GLN A 188 10.80 -23.78 9.16
N ILE A 189 12.03 -24.25 8.98
CA ILE A 189 12.57 -24.62 7.66
C ILE A 189 11.75 -25.76 7.06
N VAL A 190 11.45 -26.81 7.85
CA VAL A 190 10.59 -27.93 7.41
C VAL A 190 9.19 -27.43 7.03
N GLY A 191 8.59 -26.59 7.89
CA GLY A 191 7.29 -25.99 7.58
C GLY A 191 7.31 -25.10 6.33
N PHE A 192 8.41 -24.37 6.08
CA PHE A 192 8.58 -23.60 4.85
C PHE A 192 8.70 -24.52 3.62
N GLY A 193 9.48 -25.59 3.72
CA GLY A 193 9.61 -26.59 2.65
C GLY A 193 8.25 -27.17 2.25
N LEU A 194 7.44 -27.60 3.23
CA LEU A 194 6.09 -28.10 2.98
C LEU A 194 5.17 -27.05 2.35
N ALA A 195 5.23 -25.80 2.81
CA ALA A 195 4.46 -24.70 2.20
C ALA A 195 4.87 -24.44 0.74
N CYS A 196 6.14 -24.59 0.40
CA CYS A 196 6.63 -24.50 -0.99
C CYS A 196 6.12 -25.66 -1.85
N GLU A 197 6.08 -26.89 -1.31
CA GLU A 197 5.56 -28.06 -2.00
C GLU A 197 4.08 -27.89 -2.31
N ILE A 198 3.26 -27.56 -1.31
CA ILE A 198 1.83 -27.29 -1.49
C ILE A 198 1.60 -26.17 -2.51
N ALA A 199 2.34 -25.07 -2.40
CA ALA A 199 2.23 -23.96 -3.33
C ALA A 199 2.59 -24.36 -4.78
N ALA A 200 3.58 -25.24 -4.97
CA ALA A 200 3.95 -25.73 -6.29
C ALA A 200 2.83 -26.57 -6.93
N LEU A 201 2.14 -27.40 -6.12
CA LEU A 201 1.04 -28.26 -6.57
C LEU A 201 -0.24 -27.46 -6.86
N GLU A 202 -0.59 -26.51 -6.00
CA GLU A 202 -1.89 -25.84 -6.04
C GLU A 202 -1.88 -24.49 -6.78
N ARG A 203 -0.71 -23.95 -7.12
CA ARG A 203 -0.54 -22.62 -7.73
C ARG A 203 -1.45 -22.38 -8.94
N GLY A 204 -1.58 -23.35 -9.85
CA GLY A 204 -2.36 -23.21 -11.08
C GLY A 204 -3.85 -23.02 -10.79
N SER A 205 -4.44 -23.97 -10.05
CA SER A 205 -5.85 -23.94 -9.68
C SER A 205 -6.20 -22.75 -8.77
N ASP A 206 -5.31 -22.40 -7.83
CA ASP A 206 -5.47 -21.21 -6.99
C ASP A 206 -5.48 -19.93 -7.84
N ALA A 207 -4.55 -19.78 -8.79
CA ALA A 207 -4.45 -18.59 -9.64
C ALA A 207 -5.73 -18.38 -10.48
N GLU A 208 -6.26 -19.41 -11.12
CA GLU A 208 -7.47 -19.36 -11.93
C GLU A 208 -8.70 -18.99 -11.08
N ARG A 209 -8.88 -19.66 -9.94
CA ARG A 209 -10.00 -19.41 -9.03
C ARG A 209 -9.94 -18.00 -8.44
N ILE A 210 -8.77 -17.58 -7.96
CA ILE A 210 -8.58 -16.25 -7.36
C ILE A 210 -8.74 -15.15 -8.42
N GLU A 211 -8.31 -15.38 -9.66
CA GLU A 211 -8.52 -14.42 -10.76
C GLU A 211 -10.02 -14.20 -11.04
N SER A 212 -10.81 -15.26 -11.02
CA SER A 212 -12.27 -15.16 -11.16
C SER A 212 -12.89 -14.31 -10.04
N LEU A 213 -12.47 -14.54 -8.78
CA LEU A 213 -12.92 -13.77 -7.62
C LEU A 213 -12.48 -12.30 -7.70
N ARG A 214 -11.24 -12.05 -8.09
CA ARG A 214 -10.71 -10.69 -8.29
C ARG A 214 -11.48 -9.94 -9.39
N ALA A 215 -11.72 -10.61 -10.51
CA ALA A 215 -12.48 -10.03 -11.62
C ALA A 215 -13.92 -9.69 -11.20
N ARG A 216 -14.57 -10.56 -10.42
CA ARG A 216 -15.90 -10.31 -9.84
C ARG A 216 -15.87 -9.08 -8.93
N LEU A 217 -14.91 -9.00 -8.02
CA LEU A 217 -14.74 -7.85 -7.12
C LEU A 217 -14.54 -6.56 -7.92
N TRP A 218 -13.59 -6.55 -8.88
CA TRP A 218 -13.33 -5.38 -9.71
C TRP A 218 -14.55 -4.95 -10.52
N ASN A 219 -15.24 -5.89 -11.16
CA ASN A 219 -16.43 -5.59 -11.95
C ASN A 219 -17.53 -4.94 -11.11
N GLY A 220 -17.74 -5.42 -9.88
CA GLY A 220 -18.73 -4.82 -8.99
C GLY A 220 -18.30 -3.45 -8.45
N LEU A 221 -17.00 -3.22 -8.17
CA LEU A 221 -16.53 -1.94 -7.68
C LEU A 221 -16.55 -0.84 -8.74
N ARG A 222 -16.21 -1.14 -9.99
CA ARG A 222 -16.20 -0.14 -11.08
C ARG A 222 -17.57 0.43 -11.40
N GLU A 223 -18.66 -0.25 -11.03
CA GLU A 223 -20.04 0.24 -11.19
C GLU A 223 -20.33 1.50 -10.37
N LEU A 224 -19.56 1.74 -9.30
CA LEU A 224 -19.67 2.95 -8.48
C LEU A 224 -19.30 4.25 -9.23
N GLY A 225 -18.67 4.16 -10.43
CA GLY A 225 -18.11 5.34 -11.10
C GLY A 225 -17.00 6.01 -10.30
N ASP A 226 -16.17 6.83 -10.94
CA ASP A 226 -15.02 7.51 -10.31
C ASP A 226 -14.19 6.56 -9.42
N VAL A 227 -13.87 5.39 -9.98
CA VAL A 227 -13.10 4.31 -9.36
C VAL A 227 -11.94 3.98 -10.28
N LEU A 228 -10.74 4.02 -9.74
CA LEU A 228 -9.51 3.87 -10.49
C LEU A 228 -8.76 2.62 -10.07
N HIS A 229 -8.49 1.73 -11.03
CA HIS A 229 -7.62 0.59 -10.82
C HIS A 229 -6.16 1.06 -10.77
N ASN A 230 -5.41 0.63 -9.75
CA ASN A 230 -4.00 0.94 -9.60
C ASN A 230 -3.13 -0.24 -10.05
N GLY A 231 -2.26 0.02 -11.03
CA GLY A 231 -1.37 -0.95 -11.64
C GLY A 231 -1.88 -1.49 -12.98
N HIS A 232 -1.04 -2.30 -13.65
CA HIS A 232 -1.29 -2.81 -14.99
C HIS A 232 -2.49 -3.77 -15.02
N ALA A 233 -3.36 -3.64 -16.03
CA ALA A 233 -4.62 -4.37 -16.11
C ALA A 233 -4.44 -5.90 -16.27
N ARG A 234 -3.39 -6.34 -16.98
CA ARG A 234 -3.13 -7.75 -17.31
C ARG A 234 -1.83 -8.30 -16.73
N GLN A 235 -0.74 -7.50 -16.71
CA GLN A 235 0.58 -7.92 -16.21
C GLN A 235 0.61 -7.83 -14.69
N ARG A 236 -0.12 -8.74 -14.03
CA ARG A 236 -0.35 -8.74 -12.58
C ARG A 236 -0.67 -10.13 -12.05
N ILE A 237 -0.51 -10.31 -10.73
CA ILE A 237 -1.01 -11.51 -10.05
C ILE A 237 -2.49 -11.37 -9.71
N ALA A 238 -3.17 -12.52 -9.61
CA ALA A 238 -4.58 -12.59 -9.23
C ALA A 238 -4.86 -12.14 -7.77
N HIS A 239 -3.90 -12.32 -6.89
CA HIS A 239 -4.04 -12.22 -5.44
C HIS A 239 -4.19 -10.79 -4.88
N ILE A 240 -3.93 -9.76 -5.67
CA ILE A 240 -3.95 -8.36 -5.23
C ILE A 240 -4.82 -7.54 -6.18
N LEU A 241 -5.75 -6.78 -5.59
CA LEU A 241 -6.50 -5.73 -6.27
C LEU A 241 -6.31 -4.43 -5.47
N ASN A 242 -5.81 -3.38 -6.14
CA ASN A 242 -5.66 -2.05 -5.54
C ASN A 242 -6.54 -1.07 -6.31
N VAL A 243 -7.38 -0.35 -5.58
CA VAL A 243 -8.43 0.50 -6.15
C VAL A 243 -8.49 1.81 -5.39
N SER A 244 -8.46 2.95 -6.11
CA SER A 244 -8.71 4.28 -5.56
C SER A 244 -10.16 4.70 -5.80
N PHE A 245 -10.76 5.37 -4.83
CA PHE A 245 -12.14 5.85 -4.90
C PHE A 245 -12.15 7.38 -4.89
N GLY A 246 -12.57 7.99 -5.98
CA GLY A 246 -12.74 9.44 -6.06
C GLY A 246 -13.91 9.93 -5.20
N GLY A 247 -13.79 11.16 -4.70
CA GLY A 247 -14.86 11.82 -3.93
C GLY A 247 -15.05 11.34 -2.50
N VAL A 248 -14.14 10.50 -1.96
CA VAL A 248 -14.18 10.01 -0.57
C VAL A 248 -12.87 10.27 0.16
N GLU A 249 -12.98 10.49 1.47
CA GLU A 249 -11.80 10.63 2.33
C GLU A 249 -11.35 9.25 2.83
N GLY A 250 -10.04 8.97 2.74
CA GLY A 250 -9.51 7.62 2.91
C GLY A 250 -9.61 7.06 4.32
N GLU A 251 -9.34 7.85 5.37
CA GLU A 251 -9.46 7.39 6.76
C GLU A 251 -10.92 7.05 7.08
N SER A 252 -11.87 7.87 6.61
CA SER A 252 -13.31 7.64 6.79
C SER A 252 -13.80 6.41 6.04
N LEU A 253 -13.31 6.18 4.81
CA LEU A 253 -13.61 4.97 4.06
C LEU A 253 -13.14 3.73 4.83
N GLN A 254 -11.90 3.73 5.30
CA GLN A 254 -11.34 2.59 6.03
C GLN A 254 -12.04 2.35 7.37
N ALA A 255 -12.35 3.42 8.12
CA ALA A 255 -13.04 3.32 9.41
C ALA A 255 -14.49 2.82 9.29
N GLY A 256 -15.12 3.04 8.13
CA GLY A 256 -16.48 2.56 7.83
C GLY A 256 -16.55 1.09 7.42
N LEU A 257 -15.41 0.45 7.09
CA LEU A 257 -15.33 -0.93 6.63
C LEU A 257 -14.93 -1.91 7.75
N ARG A 258 -15.59 -1.81 8.91
CA ARG A 258 -15.23 -2.59 10.12
C ARG A 258 -15.34 -4.10 9.96
N GLU A 259 -16.20 -4.56 9.05
CA GLU A 259 -16.41 -5.98 8.73
C GLU A 259 -15.33 -6.55 7.79
N LEU A 260 -14.44 -5.72 7.25
CA LEU A 260 -13.41 -6.12 6.29
C LEU A 260 -12.00 -5.88 6.84
N ALA A 261 -11.14 -6.87 6.71
CA ALA A 261 -9.71 -6.74 6.94
C ALA A 261 -9.00 -6.25 5.66
N VAL A 262 -9.24 -5.01 5.26
CA VAL A 262 -8.57 -4.36 4.13
C VAL A 262 -7.43 -3.47 4.59
N SER A 263 -6.44 -3.26 3.73
CA SER A 263 -5.36 -2.30 4.00
C SER A 263 -5.58 -1.04 3.17
N SER A 264 -5.30 0.13 3.75
CA SER A 264 -4.99 1.31 2.94
C SER A 264 -3.81 0.98 2.02
N GLY A 265 -3.71 1.62 0.85
CA GLY A 265 -2.55 1.46 -0.04
C GLY A 265 -1.21 1.60 0.67
N ALA A 266 -1.17 2.33 1.78
CA ALA A 266 0.00 2.60 2.61
C ALA A 266 0.16 1.64 3.82
N ALA A 267 -0.14 0.36 3.70
CA ALA A 267 -0.09 -0.60 4.82
C ALA A 267 1.23 -0.56 5.64
N CYS A 268 2.35 -0.20 5.02
CA CYS A 268 3.65 -0.02 5.70
C CYS A 268 3.82 1.37 6.32
N ASN A 269 2.96 2.36 6.01
CA ASN A 269 2.96 3.73 6.52
C ASN A 269 1.73 4.04 7.37
N SER A 270 0.93 3.06 7.73
CA SER A 270 -0.29 3.23 8.52
C SER A 270 -0.07 3.98 9.85
N ALA A 271 1.15 3.94 10.39
CA ALA A 271 1.52 4.70 11.60
C ALA A 271 1.75 6.20 11.35
N THR A 272 2.03 6.64 10.11
CA THR A 272 2.36 8.04 9.78
C THR A 272 1.24 8.79 9.07
N GLY A 273 0.18 8.11 8.62
CA GLY A 273 -0.93 8.73 7.86
C GLY A 273 -0.53 9.27 6.47
N GLU A 274 0.70 9.00 6.02
CA GLU A 274 1.18 9.46 4.72
C GLU A 274 0.60 8.62 3.57
N PRO A 275 0.27 9.25 2.43
CA PRO A 275 -0.15 8.54 1.23
C PRO A 275 0.91 7.55 0.73
N SER A 276 0.48 6.48 0.07
CA SER A 276 1.38 5.48 -0.50
C SER A 276 2.39 6.11 -1.47
N TYR A 277 3.68 5.93 -1.19
CA TYR A 277 4.76 6.33 -2.10
C TYR A 277 4.74 5.54 -3.41
N VAL A 278 4.23 4.29 -3.38
CA VAL A 278 4.04 3.46 -4.57
C VAL A 278 3.01 4.11 -5.49
N LEU A 279 1.84 4.46 -4.97
CA LEU A 279 0.78 5.09 -5.77
C LEU A 279 1.18 6.49 -6.26
N ARG A 280 1.91 7.25 -5.45
CA ARG A 280 2.51 8.53 -5.88
C ARG A 280 3.51 8.33 -7.03
N ALA A 281 4.32 7.26 -7.01
CA ALA A 281 5.24 6.93 -8.08
C ALA A 281 4.53 6.63 -9.41
N LEU A 282 3.31 6.04 -9.34
CA LEU A 282 2.42 5.80 -10.47
C LEU A 282 1.66 7.08 -10.92
N GLY A 283 1.93 8.24 -10.30
CA GLY A 283 1.30 9.51 -10.66
C GLY A 283 -0.08 9.76 -10.03
N ARG A 284 -0.49 8.97 -9.02
CA ARG A 284 -1.70 9.28 -8.25
C ARG A 284 -1.47 10.49 -7.36
N ASN A 285 -2.43 11.42 -7.34
CA ASN A 285 -2.39 12.51 -6.37
C ASN A 285 -2.65 11.99 -4.94
N ASP A 286 -2.37 12.80 -3.94
CA ASP A 286 -2.47 12.39 -2.53
C ASP A 286 -3.88 11.97 -2.14
N ALA A 287 -4.91 12.64 -2.62
CA ALA A 287 -6.30 12.29 -2.33
C ALA A 287 -6.66 10.89 -2.83
N LEU A 288 -6.32 10.56 -4.09
CA LEU A 288 -6.53 9.22 -4.65
C LEU A 288 -5.66 8.16 -3.98
N ALA A 289 -4.41 8.50 -3.64
CA ALA A 289 -3.53 7.56 -2.94
C ALA A 289 -4.03 7.25 -1.53
N GLN A 290 -4.62 8.23 -0.81
CA GLN A 290 -5.21 8.04 0.51
C GLN A 290 -6.53 7.28 0.46
N SER A 291 -7.38 7.52 -0.55
CA SER A 291 -8.66 6.83 -0.75
C SER A 291 -8.51 5.44 -1.39
N SER A 292 -7.30 4.91 -1.46
CA SER A 292 -7.06 3.59 -2.04
C SER A 292 -7.22 2.47 -1.03
N LEU A 293 -7.87 1.40 -1.46
CA LEU A 293 -7.95 0.13 -0.73
C LEU A 293 -7.20 -0.96 -1.50
N ARG A 294 -6.39 -1.73 -0.76
CA ARG A 294 -5.79 -2.96 -1.26
C ARG A 294 -6.56 -4.15 -0.74
N PHE A 295 -7.12 -4.92 -1.64
CA PHE A 295 -7.77 -6.21 -1.38
C PHE A 295 -6.76 -7.33 -1.64
N GLY A 296 -6.53 -8.15 -0.63
CA GLY A 296 -5.75 -9.38 -0.74
C GLY A 296 -6.70 -10.57 -0.83
N LEU A 297 -6.66 -11.29 -1.96
CA LEU A 297 -7.42 -12.52 -2.15
C LEU A 297 -6.47 -13.71 -2.01
N GLY A 298 -6.92 -14.75 -1.37
CA GLY A 298 -6.07 -15.91 -1.10
C GLY A 298 -6.76 -17.25 -1.34
N ARG A 299 -6.06 -18.30 -0.97
CA ARG A 299 -6.51 -19.69 -1.11
C ARG A 299 -7.88 -19.93 -0.49
N PHE A 300 -8.18 -19.31 0.64
CA PHE A 300 -9.40 -19.50 1.39
C PHE A 300 -10.50 -18.49 1.10
N THR A 301 -10.25 -17.52 0.21
CA THR A 301 -11.26 -16.54 -0.19
C THR A 301 -12.36 -17.20 -1.00
N SER A 302 -13.60 -16.98 -0.59
CA SER A 302 -14.82 -17.52 -1.20
C SER A 302 -15.57 -16.45 -2.00
N VAL A 303 -16.57 -16.88 -2.79
CA VAL A 303 -17.52 -15.97 -3.46
C VAL A 303 -18.29 -15.15 -2.42
N ALA A 304 -18.69 -15.76 -1.31
CA ALA A 304 -19.41 -15.05 -0.24
C ALA A 304 -18.60 -13.91 0.35
N ASP A 305 -17.28 -14.10 0.57
CA ASP A 305 -16.40 -13.05 1.07
C ASP A 305 -16.33 -11.85 0.08
N VAL A 306 -16.30 -12.14 -1.23
CA VAL A 306 -16.31 -11.11 -2.27
C VAL A 306 -17.63 -10.33 -2.27
N GLU A 307 -18.78 -11.00 -2.10
CA GLU A 307 -20.09 -10.33 -2.02
C GLU A 307 -20.20 -9.44 -0.77
N VAL A 308 -19.75 -9.92 0.39
CA VAL A 308 -19.67 -9.11 1.60
C VAL A 308 -18.80 -7.87 1.39
N ALA A 309 -17.62 -8.05 0.76
CA ALA A 309 -16.73 -6.94 0.47
C ALA A 309 -17.37 -5.92 -0.48
N LEU A 310 -18.03 -6.38 -1.55
CA LEU A 310 -18.74 -5.51 -2.48
C LEU A 310 -19.84 -4.71 -1.80
N ALA A 311 -20.69 -5.37 -1.01
CA ALA A 311 -21.80 -4.72 -0.31
C ALA A 311 -21.29 -3.66 0.66
N ALA A 312 -20.26 -3.98 1.45
CA ALA A 312 -19.67 -3.08 2.43
C ALA A 312 -19.06 -1.83 1.76
N VAL A 313 -18.23 -2.05 0.73
CA VAL A 313 -17.54 -0.95 0.03
C VAL A 313 -18.53 -0.07 -0.71
N LYS A 314 -19.51 -0.63 -1.44
CA LYS A 314 -20.55 0.13 -2.13
C LYS A 314 -21.32 1.01 -1.15
N ARG A 315 -21.83 0.43 -0.07
CA ARG A 315 -22.56 1.15 0.99
C ARG A 315 -21.76 2.34 1.54
N GLU A 316 -20.48 2.12 1.85
CA GLU A 316 -19.65 3.13 2.49
C GLU A 316 -19.20 4.23 1.52
N VAL A 317 -18.79 3.88 0.31
CA VAL A 317 -18.43 4.86 -0.74
C VAL A 317 -19.63 5.75 -1.08
N GLU A 318 -20.83 5.17 -1.28
CA GLU A 318 -22.06 5.93 -1.54
C GLU A 318 -22.42 6.85 -0.37
N ARG A 319 -22.29 6.36 0.88
CA ARG A 319 -22.53 7.18 2.08
C ARG A 319 -21.61 8.39 2.12
N LEU A 320 -20.30 8.19 1.91
CA LEU A 320 -19.30 9.26 1.96
C LEU A 320 -19.48 10.24 0.78
N ARG A 321 -19.79 9.76 -0.41
CA ARG A 321 -20.05 10.62 -1.58
C ARG A 321 -21.28 11.50 -1.41
N ARG A 322 -22.35 11.00 -0.77
CA ARG A 322 -23.52 11.84 -0.42
C ARG A 322 -23.15 12.99 0.52
N LEU A 323 -22.21 12.79 1.41
CA LEU A 323 -21.69 13.85 2.30
C LEU A 323 -20.73 14.81 1.60
N SER A 324 -20.09 14.40 0.52
CA SER A 324 -19.06 15.17 -0.21
C SER A 324 -19.66 16.39 -0.93
N PRO A 325 -18.89 17.45 -1.21
CA PRO A 325 -19.31 18.59 -2.02
C PRO A 325 -19.64 18.21 -3.47
N ALA A 326 -19.13 17.08 -3.97
CA ALA A 326 -19.41 16.58 -5.32
C ALA A 326 -20.80 15.93 -5.46
N SER A 327 -21.57 15.79 -4.40
CA SER A 327 -22.95 15.30 -4.46
C SER A 327 -23.85 16.27 -5.22
N ASN A 328 -24.52 15.77 -6.26
CA ASN A 328 -25.50 16.54 -7.03
C ASN A 328 -26.92 16.52 -6.41
N GLU A 329 -27.09 15.89 -5.24
CA GLU A 329 -28.38 15.90 -4.57
C GLU A 329 -28.71 17.31 -4.05
N ASP A 330 -29.89 17.84 -4.42
CA ASP A 330 -30.43 19.07 -3.87
C ASP A 330 -30.75 18.85 -2.37
N TRP A 331 -29.85 19.26 -1.51
CA TRP A 331 -30.00 19.07 -0.06
C TRP A 331 -30.61 20.27 0.66
N VAL A 332 -30.55 21.45 0.04
CA VAL A 332 -31.18 22.70 0.50
C VAL A 332 -31.46 23.58 -0.72
N THR A 333 -32.70 23.97 -0.90
CA THR A 333 -33.06 24.96 -1.93
C THR A 333 -32.54 26.36 -1.51
N PRO A 334 -31.75 27.04 -2.30
CA PRO A 334 -31.33 28.41 -2.01
C PRO A 334 -32.56 29.33 -1.91
N GLY A 335 -32.65 30.09 -0.82
CA GLY A 335 -33.77 30.99 -0.54
C GLY A 335 -34.69 30.42 0.56
N GLY A 336 -35.15 31.26 1.46
CA GLY A 336 -35.96 30.89 2.61
C GLY A 336 -35.16 30.89 3.93
N ASP A 337 -35.71 30.37 5.00
CA ASP A 337 -35.24 30.44 6.39
C ASP A 337 -33.93 29.63 6.67
N TRP A 338 -32.99 29.52 5.69
CA TRP A 338 -31.76 28.75 5.83
C TRP A 338 -30.54 29.64 5.99
N ALA A 339 -29.84 29.54 7.11
CA ALA A 339 -28.50 30.04 7.31
C ALA A 339 -27.49 28.99 6.83
N ILE A 340 -26.67 29.36 5.85
CA ILE A 340 -25.69 28.45 5.22
C ILE A 340 -24.30 28.98 5.49
N GLY A 341 -23.40 28.08 5.92
CA GLY A 341 -21.99 28.39 6.11
C GLY A 341 -21.11 27.23 5.69
N SER A 342 -19.90 27.55 5.21
CA SER A 342 -18.92 26.56 4.76
C SER A 342 -17.50 26.98 5.09
N ALA A 343 -16.61 25.98 5.31
CA ALA A 343 -15.20 26.18 5.54
C ALA A 343 -14.35 25.01 5.05
N GLY A 344 -13.07 25.28 4.82
CA GLY A 344 -12.09 24.30 4.38
C GLY A 344 -12.14 23.99 2.89
N SER A 345 -11.39 22.97 2.48
CA SER A 345 -11.39 22.48 1.09
C SER A 345 -11.08 20.98 1.03
N VAL A 346 -11.55 20.31 -0.02
CA VAL A 346 -11.24 18.89 -0.28
C VAL A 346 -9.74 18.69 -0.49
N THR A 347 -9.07 19.62 -1.13
CA THR A 347 -7.61 19.57 -1.36
C THR A 347 -6.80 19.66 -0.08
N ALA A 348 -7.33 20.36 0.94
CA ALA A 348 -6.73 20.42 2.28
C ALA A 348 -7.17 19.23 3.18
N GLY A 349 -7.94 18.28 2.64
CA GLY A 349 -8.39 17.07 3.34
C GLY A 349 -9.55 17.28 4.32
N THR A 350 -10.12 18.49 4.41
CA THR A 350 -11.28 18.78 5.25
C THR A 350 -12.12 19.89 4.65
N TRP A 351 -13.38 19.59 4.38
CA TRP A 351 -14.38 20.56 3.92
C TRP A 351 -15.71 20.29 4.59
N ILE A 352 -16.40 21.36 5.03
CA ILE A 352 -17.64 21.25 5.78
C ILE A 352 -18.61 22.31 5.26
N ARG A 353 -19.87 21.97 5.19
CA ARG A 353 -20.99 22.89 4.93
C ARG A 353 -22.16 22.57 5.81
N PHE A 354 -22.61 23.55 6.58
CA PHE A 354 -23.87 23.50 7.34
C PHE A 354 -24.98 24.22 6.61
N ALA A 355 -26.22 23.75 6.80
CA ALA A 355 -27.42 24.48 6.51
C ALA A 355 -28.37 24.34 7.70
N LEU A 356 -28.70 25.47 8.32
CA LEU A 356 -29.48 25.57 9.53
C LEU A 356 -30.76 26.34 9.22
N ARG A 357 -31.92 25.70 9.40
CA ARG A 357 -33.21 26.37 9.19
C ARG A 357 -33.59 27.09 10.48
N LEU A 358 -33.80 28.41 10.37
CA LEU A 358 -34.10 29.27 11.49
C LEU A 358 -35.60 29.63 11.54
N ARG A 359 -36.19 29.57 12.74
CA ARG A 359 -37.51 30.16 13.03
C ARG A 359 -37.46 30.88 14.37
N GLY A 360 -37.79 32.17 14.39
CA GLY A 360 -37.68 32.99 15.59
C GLY A 360 -36.24 33.01 16.15
N GLY A 361 -35.20 33.04 15.29
CA GLY A 361 -33.81 33.06 15.68
C GLY A 361 -33.27 31.72 16.24
N ARG A 362 -34.07 30.66 16.25
CA ARG A 362 -33.65 29.33 16.74
C ARG A 362 -33.68 28.29 15.61
N VAL A 363 -32.73 27.37 15.66
CA VAL A 363 -32.59 26.28 14.69
C VAL A 363 -33.74 25.27 14.89
N THR A 364 -34.49 25.03 13.82
CA THR A 364 -35.56 24.02 13.77
C THR A 364 -35.12 22.76 13.06
N GLU A 365 -34.20 22.90 12.09
CA GLU A 365 -33.62 21.79 11.30
C GLU A 365 -32.16 22.09 11.02
N ALA A 366 -31.29 21.08 11.12
CA ALA A 366 -29.88 21.17 10.76
C ALA A 366 -29.52 20.08 9.77
N ARG A 367 -28.85 20.44 8.69
CA ARG A 367 -28.28 19.53 7.71
C ARG A 367 -26.79 19.85 7.54
N PHE A 368 -26.03 18.88 7.14
CA PHE A 368 -24.62 19.10 6.82
C PHE A 368 -24.15 18.28 5.63
N ARG A 369 -23.09 18.76 5.00
CA ARG A 369 -22.20 18.00 4.15
C ARG A 369 -20.79 18.14 4.66
N ALA A 370 -20.00 17.09 4.53
CA ALA A 370 -18.63 17.09 5.03
C ALA A 370 -17.74 16.11 4.23
N TYR A 371 -16.54 16.55 3.97
CA TYR A 371 -15.41 15.74 3.53
C TYR A 371 -14.32 15.85 4.59
N GLY A 372 -13.95 14.74 5.23
CA GLY A 372 -12.97 14.77 6.32
C GLY A 372 -12.83 13.41 7.00
N CYS A 373 -11.86 13.31 7.91
CA CYS A 373 -11.58 12.10 8.67
C CYS A 373 -12.75 11.71 9.60
N PRO A 374 -12.76 10.49 10.16
CA PRO A 374 -13.85 10.00 11.01
C PRO A 374 -14.17 10.94 12.18
N HIS A 375 -13.16 11.56 12.80
CA HIS A 375 -13.34 12.52 13.90
C HIS A 375 -14.05 13.80 13.44
N THR A 376 -13.72 14.28 12.23
CA THR A 376 -14.40 15.42 11.61
C THR A 376 -15.88 15.10 11.37
N LEU A 377 -16.18 13.94 10.77
CA LEU A 377 -17.56 13.53 10.50
C LEU A 377 -18.36 13.34 11.79
N ALA A 378 -17.76 12.75 12.82
CA ALA A 378 -18.38 12.59 14.14
C ALA A 378 -18.69 13.95 14.79
N ALA A 379 -17.75 14.90 14.74
CA ALA A 379 -17.92 16.24 15.26
C ALA A 379 -19.05 17.01 14.58
N VAL A 380 -19.09 16.98 13.24
CA VAL A 380 -20.13 17.65 12.44
C VAL A 380 -21.50 17.02 12.70
N GLY A 381 -21.59 15.69 12.75
CA GLY A 381 -22.82 14.96 13.06
C GLY A 381 -23.36 15.33 14.45
N TRP A 382 -22.51 15.30 15.46
CA TRP A 382 -22.88 15.66 16.83
C TRP A 382 -23.37 17.11 16.93
N LEU A 383 -22.66 18.07 16.29
CA LEU A 383 -23.09 19.48 16.29
C LEU A 383 -24.44 19.67 15.59
N ALA A 384 -24.68 18.96 14.50
CA ALA A 384 -25.99 19.01 13.81
C ALA A 384 -27.13 18.48 14.71
N GLU A 385 -26.87 17.40 15.49
CA GLU A 385 -27.82 16.89 16.46
C GLU A 385 -28.10 17.90 17.61
N GLN A 386 -27.04 18.58 18.08
CA GLN A 386 -27.16 19.59 19.17
C GLN A 386 -27.79 20.91 18.71
N ALA A 387 -27.93 21.13 17.40
CA ALA A 387 -28.33 22.41 16.85
C ALA A 387 -29.80 22.78 17.18
N ARG A 388 -30.69 21.78 17.22
CA ARG A 388 -32.13 22.02 17.36
C ARG A 388 -32.48 22.77 18.65
N GLY A 389 -33.24 23.86 18.52
CA GLY A 389 -33.67 24.73 19.61
C GLY A 389 -32.65 25.78 20.03
N LYS A 390 -31.43 25.74 19.55
CA LYS A 390 -30.36 26.71 19.84
C LYS A 390 -30.36 27.86 18.85
N THR A 391 -29.84 29.01 19.29
CA THR A 391 -29.47 30.12 18.40
C THR A 391 -28.11 29.83 17.74
N LEU A 392 -27.76 30.55 16.68
CA LEU A 392 -26.43 30.47 16.05
C LEU A 392 -25.31 30.80 17.05
N ALA A 393 -25.52 31.81 17.90
CA ALA A 393 -24.54 32.20 18.94
C ALA A 393 -24.32 31.09 19.96
N GLU A 394 -25.38 30.43 20.41
CA GLU A 394 -25.31 29.28 21.34
C GLU A 394 -24.59 28.09 20.71
N LEU A 395 -24.77 27.85 19.36
CA LEU A 395 -24.09 26.78 18.62
C LEU A 395 -22.59 27.06 18.47
N VAL A 396 -22.23 28.26 18.06
CA VAL A 396 -20.82 28.68 17.93
C VAL A 396 -20.12 28.66 19.31
N GLY A 397 -20.88 28.95 20.38
CA GLY A 397 -20.41 28.90 21.76
C GLY A 397 -20.27 27.47 22.34
N LEU A 398 -20.79 26.43 21.68
CA LEU A 398 -20.51 25.05 22.07
C LEU A 398 -19.00 24.79 21.91
N GLY A 399 -18.31 24.63 23.03
CA GLY A 399 -16.88 24.42 23.06
C GLY A 399 -16.49 23.11 22.37
N LEU A 400 -15.42 23.16 21.55
CA LEU A 400 -14.83 21.94 20.96
C LEU A 400 -14.37 20.93 22.01
N GLU A 401 -14.14 21.36 23.24
CA GLU A 401 -13.70 20.51 24.35
C GLU A 401 -14.67 19.35 24.63
N GLU A 402 -15.97 19.58 24.51
CA GLU A 402 -16.98 18.54 24.73
C GLU A 402 -16.95 17.52 23.56
N VAL A 403 -16.79 17.99 22.33
CA VAL A 403 -16.63 17.13 21.14
C VAL A 403 -15.37 16.29 21.27
N VAL A 404 -14.26 16.90 21.69
CA VAL A 404 -12.97 16.23 21.87
C VAL A 404 -13.08 15.10 22.89
N ARG A 405 -13.67 15.39 24.07
CA ARG A 405 -13.86 14.40 25.13
C ARG A 405 -14.80 13.25 24.73
N ARG A 406 -15.91 13.58 24.06
CA ARG A 406 -16.95 12.60 23.70
C ARG A 406 -16.48 11.62 22.63
N HIS A 407 -15.65 12.06 21.69
CA HIS A 407 -15.22 11.29 20.54
C HIS A 407 -13.74 10.89 20.61
N ASP A 408 -13.09 11.10 21.76
CA ASP A 408 -11.66 10.75 22.00
C ASP A 408 -10.76 11.23 20.85
N ILE A 409 -10.86 12.53 20.52
CA ILE A 409 -10.20 13.10 19.34
C ILE A 409 -8.72 13.37 19.66
N PRO A 410 -7.79 12.79 18.91
CA PRO A 410 -6.36 12.99 19.11
C PRO A 410 -5.93 14.45 18.88
N ALA A 411 -4.89 14.90 19.61
CA ALA A 411 -4.41 16.28 19.55
C ALA A 411 -4.02 16.72 18.12
N GLU A 412 -3.43 15.84 17.33
CA GLU A 412 -3.05 16.13 15.93
C GLU A 412 -4.25 16.36 14.98
N LYS A 413 -5.47 16.01 15.41
CA LYS A 413 -6.70 16.22 14.63
C LYS A 413 -7.44 17.50 15.04
N LEU A 414 -7.02 18.19 16.10
CA LEU A 414 -7.72 19.40 16.60
C LEU A 414 -7.80 20.52 15.56
N GLY A 415 -6.76 20.70 14.73
CA GLY A 415 -6.78 21.69 13.66
C GLY A 415 -7.93 21.50 12.67
N ARG A 416 -8.39 20.26 12.43
CA ARG A 416 -9.54 19.95 11.56
C ARG A 416 -10.86 20.33 12.22
N LEU A 417 -10.96 20.32 13.56
CA LEU A 417 -12.16 20.75 14.29
C LEU A 417 -12.35 22.26 14.26
N LEU A 418 -11.27 23.05 14.15
CA LEU A 418 -11.38 24.50 13.97
C LEU A 418 -12.13 24.84 12.68
N ILE A 419 -11.93 24.04 11.61
CA ILE A 419 -12.66 24.19 10.35
C ILE A 419 -14.16 23.95 10.55
N VAL A 420 -14.55 23.05 11.46
CA VAL A 420 -15.96 22.81 11.81
C VAL A 420 -16.58 24.07 12.46
N GLN A 421 -15.84 24.70 13.40
CA GLN A 421 -16.31 25.97 14.03
C GLN A 421 -16.38 27.11 13.01
N ASP A 422 -15.41 27.19 12.11
CA ASP A 422 -15.38 28.23 11.08
C ASP A 422 -16.58 28.10 10.13
N ALA A 423 -16.97 26.87 9.77
CA ALA A 423 -18.16 26.62 8.97
C ALA A 423 -19.46 27.06 9.70
N LEU A 424 -19.53 26.87 11.04
CA LEU A 424 -20.65 27.38 11.83
C LEU A 424 -20.65 28.92 11.96
N ARG A 425 -19.47 29.53 12.13
CA ARG A 425 -19.33 31.01 12.16
C ARG A 425 -19.67 31.67 10.84
N ASP A 426 -19.47 30.96 9.72
CA ASP A 426 -19.81 31.41 8.39
C ASP A 426 -21.32 31.32 8.10
N CYS A 427 -22.11 30.62 8.94
CA CYS A 427 -23.57 30.56 8.80
C CYS A 427 -24.17 31.98 8.98
N ARG A 428 -24.76 32.51 7.92
CA ARG A 428 -25.44 33.81 7.89
C ARG A 428 -26.89 33.61 7.51
N GLU A 429 -27.76 34.43 8.07
CA GLU A 429 -29.14 34.55 7.61
C GLU A 429 -29.12 35.10 6.17
N ALA A 430 -29.91 34.49 5.27
CA ALA A 430 -30.01 34.89 3.87
C ALA A 430 -30.75 36.23 3.71
#